data_28fe903032d5a3cb1e1dd69efda5928c
#
_entry.id   28fe903032d5a3cb1e1dd69efda5928c
#
_cell.length_a   1.000
_cell.length_b   1.000
_cell.length_c   1.000
_cell.angle_alpha   90.00
_cell.angle_beta   90.00
_cell.angle_gamma   90.00
#
_symmetry.space_group_name_H-M   'P 1'
#
loop_
_entity.id
_entity.type
_entity.pdbx_description
1 polymer ?
#
loop_
_entity_poly.entity_id
_entity_poly.type
_entity_poly.pdbx_seq_one_letter_code
_entity_poly.pdbx_strand_id
1 'polypeptide(L)'
;MTATAFVRAARGAGILALAGAVVVTAGILLGKPSTQAAQVKSEFGAVARYIFIPSRNAPIVTVVERDSDGVVGTLDAGLVPEQVVVSEATRKLVAVDGIARGVSVVDLANGHRLTIELDFTPHRLIASPDGYVVAAADFSVGSVAFVELMRNRVASRMGGLSPIRDLMFGGDGAFLYVVAERLDGIAVIDVARGKLIEEIAVSSLRSANAAGLTRSPSGRMGYVKAQGSRTITLLDLSNFRRVREIEVGPDALKAFPTGFGGYLVVPDNSEQTVTIVANASLTVAAMLKGGAGMTTVHSGWFDTLALVPSATERKLMVYDLDRLSRAPDIALPGSPGPGAVTQDGAKLYLALEDVSKVAVIDLQRRRLLHTIAVASNPVAAIMAKSFDVCH
;
A
#
# COMPACT_ATOMS: atom_id res chain seq x y z
N MET A 1 4.99 86.14 29.79
CA MET A 1 4.03 86.84 30.64
C MET A 1 3.35 85.70 31.40
N THR A 2 3.86 85.45 32.62
CA THR A 2 3.33 85.88 33.94
C THR A 2 1.91 85.36 34.18
N ALA A 3 1.52 84.67 35.20
CA ALA A 3 1.93 84.55 36.59
C ALA A 3 1.13 83.39 37.19
N THR A 4 1.74 82.57 37.98
CA THR A 4 1.83 82.60 39.44
C THR A 4 0.48 82.45 40.22
N ALA A 5 0.36 81.41 40.93
CA ALA A 5 0.28 81.10 42.38
C ALA A 5 -1.14 81.02 42.99
N PHE A 6 -1.45 80.15 43.89
CA PHE A 6 -1.28 80.01 45.30
C PHE A 6 -2.13 78.78 45.82
N VAL A 7 -1.52 77.88 46.41
CA VAL A 7 -1.61 77.23 47.76
C VAL A 7 -2.92 77.39 48.55
N ARG A 8 -3.49 76.25 48.97
CA ARG A 8 -3.66 75.94 50.42
C ARG A 8 -4.10 74.48 50.69
N ALA A 9 -3.44 73.98 51.70
CA ALA A 9 -3.60 72.67 52.25
C ALA A 9 -4.86 72.45 53.08
N ALA A 10 -5.36 71.22 53.11
CA ALA A 10 -6.02 70.71 54.33
C ALA A 10 -5.87 69.17 54.38
N ARG A 11 -5.49 68.74 55.59
CA ARG A 11 -5.18 67.38 56.03
C ARG A 11 -6.44 66.54 56.08
N GLY A 12 -6.30 65.21 55.76
CA GLY A 12 -7.28 64.20 56.08
C GLY A 12 -6.74 62.80 55.70
N ALA A 13 -6.61 62.02 56.72
CA ALA A 13 -5.92 60.69 56.76
C ALA A 13 -6.59 59.63 55.90
N GLY A 14 -5.77 58.71 55.45
CA GLY A 14 -6.09 57.33 55.53
C GLY A 14 -6.32 56.58 54.22
N ILE A 15 -5.51 55.53 54.09
CA ILE A 15 -5.67 54.29 53.31
C ILE A 15 -4.84 54.26 52.02
N LEU A 16 -3.68 53.62 52.15
CA LEU A 16 -2.89 53.07 51.02
C LEU A 16 -3.75 52.07 50.27
N ALA A 17 -3.93 52.30 48.96
CA ALA A 17 -4.27 51.26 48.03
C ALA A 17 -3.16 51.22 46.94
N LEU A 18 -2.33 50.21 46.97
CA LEU A 18 -1.37 49.94 45.91
C LEU A 18 -2.16 49.54 44.64
N ALA A 19 -2.22 50.40 43.67
CA ALA A 19 -2.62 50.07 42.34
C ALA A 19 -1.38 49.59 41.56
N GLY A 20 -1.19 48.27 41.51
CA GLY A 20 -0.21 47.66 40.61
C GLY A 20 -0.70 47.77 39.17
N ALA A 21 0.03 48.50 38.36
CA ALA A 21 -0.16 48.52 36.92
C ALA A 21 0.28 47.18 36.35
N VAL A 22 -0.70 46.33 35.96
CA VAL A 22 -0.43 45.15 35.17
C VAL A 22 -0.24 45.58 33.72
N VAL A 23 1.03 45.63 33.28
CA VAL A 23 1.38 45.73 31.86
C VAL A 23 1.10 44.35 31.27
N VAL A 24 -0.02 44.19 30.57
CA VAL A 24 -0.28 43.00 29.75
C VAL A 24 0.54 43.17 28.46
N THR A 25 1.74 42.61 28.43
CA THR A 25 2.43 42.32 27.20
C THR A 25 1.75 41.12 26.56
N ALA A 26 0.96 41.36 25.52
CA ALA A 26 0.46 40.34 24.63
C ALA A 26 1.64 39.72 23.87
N GLY A 27 2.29 38.74 24.48
CA GLY A 27 3.19 37.83 23.80
C GLY A 27 2.38 36.92 22.90
N ILE A 28 2.43 37.17 21.58
CA ILE A 28 1.96 36.20 20.58
C ILE A 28 2.91 35.00 20.67
N LEU A 29 2.58 34.03 21.48
CA LEU A 29 3.13 32.70 21.42
C LEU A 29 2.63 32.06 20.13
N LEU A 30 3.44 32.17 19.06
CA LEU A 30 3.39 31.28 17.92
C LEU A 30 3.73 29.88 18.43
N GLY A 31 2.75 29.20 19.01
CA GLY A 31 2.80 27.79 19.33
C GLY A 31 2.95 27.03 18.03
N LYS A 32 4.17 26.49 17.76
CA LYS A 32 4.34 25.39 16.82
C LYS A 32 3.33 24.31 17.23
N PRO A 33 2.54 23.76 16.31
CA PRO A 33 1.75 22.58 16.65
C PRO A 33 2.72 21.42 16.87
N SER A 34 3.08 21.14 18.10
CA SER A 34 3.66 19.88 18.49
C SER A 34 2.51 18.88 18.52
N THR A 35 2.15 18.36 17.36
CA THR A 35 1.39 17.14 17.26
C THR A 35 2.33 15.99 17.64
N GLN A 36 2.65 15.84 18.92
CA GLN A 36 3.02 14.55 19.45
C GLN A 36 1.77 13.69 19.31
N ALA A 37 1.67 12.96 18.18
CA ALA A 37 0.69 11.93 18.04
C ALA A 37 0.87 10.96 19.22
N ALA A 38 -0.17 10.79 20.01
CA ALA A 38 -0.12 9.89 21.15
C ALA A 38 0.27 8.50 20.65
N GLN A 39 1.34 7.94 21.21
CA GLN A 39 1.76 6.58 20.93
C GLN A 39 0.60 5.68 21.37
N VAL A 40 0.03 4.93 20.42
CA VAL A 40 -1.12 4.07 20.72
C VAL A 40 -0.68 3.03 21.73
N LYS A 41 -1.08 3.21 22.99
CA LYS A 41 -1.09 2.14 23.99
C LYS A 41 -2.38 1.38 23.78
N SER A 42 -2.42 0.36 22.93
CA SER A 42 -3.67 -0.38 22.86
C SER A 42 -3.63 -1.65 22.06
N GLU A 43 -4.36 -2.54 22.54
CA GLU A 43 -4.86 -3.72 21.91
C GLU A 43 -5.72 -3.34 20.70
N PHE A 44 -5.17 -3.45 19.50
CA PHE A 44 -6.00 -3.41 18.30
C PHE A 44 -6.86 -4.69 18.28
N GLY A 45 -8.16 -4.55 18.45
CA GLY A 45 -9.11 -5.66 18.42
C GLY A 45 -9.05 -6.42 17.09
N ALA A 46 -9.97 -6.18 16.19
CA ALA A 46 -9.91 -6.69 14.82
C ALA A 46 -9.00 -5.78 13.97
N VAL A 47 -7.85 -6.26 13.56
CA VAL A 47 -6.86 -5.49 12.77
C VAL A 47 -7.44 -4.99 11.45
N ALA A 48 -8.39 -5.73 10.86
CA ALA A 48 -9.11 -5.34 9.65
C ALA A 48 -9.95 -4.06 9.77
N ARG A 49 -10.14 -3.52 11.00
CA ARG A 49 -10.79 -2.23 11.21
C ARG A 49 -9.88 -1.03 10.97
N TYR A 50 -8.61 -1.24 10.77
CA TYR A 50 -7.62 -0.18 10.69
C TYR A 50 -6.92 -0.14 9.34
N ILE A 51 -6.54 1.09 8.96
CA ILE A 51 -5.68 1.38 7.84
C ILE A 51 -4.33 1.81 8.41
N PHE A 52 -3.26 1.19 7.93
CA PHE A 52 -1.89 1.43 8.33
C PHE A 52 -1.20 2.24 7.24
N ILE A 53 -0.63 3.39 7.62
CA ILE A 53 -0.07 4.36 6.68
C ILE A 53 1.38 4.63 7.08
N PRO A 54 2.34 3.89 6.48
CA PRO A 54 3.77 4.09 6.73
C PRO A 54 4.22 5.46 6.25
N SER A 55 5.08 6.10 7.03
CA SER A 55 5.71 7.37 6.68
C SER A 55 6.99 7.15 5.87
N ARG A 56 7.20 7.90 4.79
CA ARG A 56 8.42 7.87 3.97
C ARG A 56 9.65 8.43 4.68
N ASN A 57 9.47 9.29 5.68
CA ASN A 57 10.55 10.09 6.26
C ASN A 57 10.73 9.88 7.78
N ALA A 58 10.00 8.95 8.38
CA ALA A 58 10.08 8.68 9.80
C ALA A 58 9.72 7.22 10.11
N PRO A 59 10.23 6.63 11.20
CA PRO A 59 9.92 5.26 11.60
C PRO A 59 8.50 5.12 12.18
N ILE A 60 7.54 5.78 11.56
CA ILE A 60 6.17 5.92 12.05
C ILE A 60 5.19 5.34 11.06
N VAL A 61 4.22 4.58 11.57
CA VAL A 61 3.03 4.15 10.85
C VAL A 61 1.82 4.83 11.49
N THR A 62 1.16 5.73 10.76
CA THR A 62 -0.10 6.33 11.21
C THR A 62 -1.22 5.29 11.11
N VAL A 63 -2.05 5.19 12.14
CA VAL A 63 -3.17 4.26 12.18
C VAL A 63 -4.48 5.03 12.12
N VAL A 64 -5.32 4.66 11.16
CA VAL A 64 -6.63 5.25 10.92
C VAL A 64 -7.70 4.20 11.17
N GLU A 65 -8.74 4.57 11.88
CA GLU A 65 -9.90 3.70 12.08
C GLU A 65 -10.86 3.85 10.88
N ARG A 66 -11.25 2.71 10.27
CA ARG A 66 -11.98 2.65 9.00
C ARG A 66 -13.40 3.25 9.05
N ASP A 67 -14.11 3.08 10.16
CA ASP A 67 -15.51 3.45 10.23
C ASP A 67 -15.68 4.97 10.44
N SER A 68 -14.77 5.59 11.19
CA SER A 68 -14.77 7.04 11.48
C SER A 68 -13.86 7.85 10.56
N ASP A 69 -12.97 7.21 9.80
CA ASP A 69 -11.86 7.84 9.06
C ASP A 69 -10.92 8.67 9.99
N GLY A 70 -10.95 8.39 11.29
CA GLY A 70 -10.20 9.11 12.32
C GLY A 70 -8.82 8.52 12.54
N VAL A 71 -7.80 9.39 12.68
CA VAL A 71 -6.47 8.98 13.14
C VAL A 71 -6.57 8.59 14.63
N VAL A 72 -6.28 7.32 14.93
CA VAL A 72 -6.31 6.81 16.32
C VAL A 72 -4.95 6.86 16.99
N GLY A 73 -3.87 7.04 16.23
CA GLY A 73 -2.52 7.20 16.73
C GLY A 73 -1.44 6.76 15.77
N THR A 74 -0.25 6.49 16.31
CA THR A 74 0.92 6.04 15.53
C THR A 74 1.58 4.85 16.18
N LEU A 75 2.23 4.02 15.34
CA LEU A 75 3.11 2.92 15.74
C LEU A 75 4.55 3.27 15.36
N ASP A 76 5.50 2.85 16.19
CA ASP A 76 6.92 2.87 15.84
C ASP A 76 7.28 1.59 15.09
N ALA A 77 7.63 1.73 13.81
CA ALA A 77 8.07 0.61 12.98
C ALA A 77 9.53 0.19 13.25
N GLY A 78 10.29 1.01 14.00
CA GLY A 78 11.70 0.77 14.32
C GLY A 78 12.70 1.07 13.20
N LEU A 79 12.21 1.39 12.03
CA LEU A 79 12.96 1.77 10.84
C LEU A 79 12.06 2.67 9.98
N VAL A 80 12.65 3.45 9.09
CA VAL A 80 11.87 4.24 8.11
C VAL A 80 11.37 3.28 7.03
N PRO A 81 10.07 2.96 6.98
CA PRO A 81 9.61 1.85 6.18
C PRO A 81 9.58 2.18 4.68
N GLU A 82 10.31 1.39 3.88
CA GLU A 82 10.15 1.36 2.43
C GLU A 82 8.90 0.54 2.06
N GLN A 83 8.68 -0.57 2.75
CA GLN A 83 7.49 -1.40 2.58
C GLN A 83 7.01 -1.97 3.90
N VAL A 84 5.69 -2.12 4.01
CA VAL A 84 5.00 -2.72 5.15
C VAL A 84 3.96 -3.71 4.67
N VAL A 85 3.83 -4.82 5.39
CA VAL A 85 2.70 -5.74 5.27
C VAL A 85 2.06 -5.95 6.64
N VAL A 86 0.76 -6.19 6.66
CA VAL A 86 0.00 -6.39 7.89
C VAL A 86 -0.74 -7.72 7.83
N SER A 87 -0.54 -8.57 8.84
CA SER A 87 -1.24 -9.83 9.00
C SER A 87 -2.35 -9.71 10.04
N GLU A 88 -3.57 -10.01 9.66
CA GLU A 88 -4.68 -10.15 10.59
C GLU A 88 -4.57 -11.44 11.42
N ALA A 89 -4.19 -12.54 10.76
CA ALA A 89 -4.11 -13.87 11.38
C ALA A 89 -3.17 -13.90 12.59
N THR A 90 -2.04 -13.18 12.49
CA THR A 90 -1.03 -13.13 13.57
C THR A 90 -1.04 -11.81 14.33
N ARG A 91 -1.84 -10.83 13.91
CA ARG A 91 -1.89 -9.45 14.45
C ARG A 91 -0.52 -8.79 14.47
N LYS A 92 0.21 -8.90 13.34
CA LYS A 92 1.55 -8.35 13.21
C LYS A 92 1.67 -7.45 11.99
N LEU A 93 2.48 -6.41 12.17
CA LEU A 93 2.99 -5.57 11.12
C LEU A 93 4.45 -5.91 10.88
N VAL A 94 4.84 -6.09 9.64
CA VAL A 94 6.22 -6.36 9.23
C VAL A 94 6.69 -5.25 8.32
N ALA A 95 7.88 -4.71 8.57
CA ALA A 95 8.44 -3.59 7.83
C ALA A 95 9.89 -3.86 7.41
N VAL A 96 10.29 -3.28 6.28
CA VAL A 96 11.67 -3.20 5.77
C VAL A 96 11.98 -1.78 5.32
N ASP A 97 13.27 -1.40 5.35
CA ASP A 97 13.77 -0.08 4.93
C ASP A 97 14.73 -0.13 3.72
N GLY A 98 14.97 -1.32 3.16
CA GLY A 98 15.93 -1.51 2.08
C GLY A 98 17.38 -1.24 2.46
N ILE A 99 17.71 -1.11 3.76
CA ILE A 99 19.05 -0.79 4.28
C ILE A 99 19.51 -1.85 5.30
N ALA A 100 18.66 -2.16 6.27
CA ALA A 100 18.95 -3.10 7.33
C ALA A 100 18.92 -4.56 6.84
N ARG A 101 19.79 -5.39 7.38
CA ARG A 101 19.82 -6.84 7.11
C ARG A 101 18.83 -7.57 8.01
N GLY A 102 17.55 -7.30 7.82
CA GLY A 102 16.50 -7.88 8.65
C GLY A 102 15.13 -7.29 8.38
N VAL A 103 14.15 -7.82 9.08
CA VAL A 103 12.78 -7.32 9.08
C VAL A 103 12.38 -6.87 10.48
N SER A 104 11.72 -5.73 10.59
CA SER A 104 11.10 -5.28 11.84
C SER A 104 9.70 -5.90 11.94
N VAL A 105 9.39 -6.49 13.08
CA VAL A 105 8.08 -7.08 13.37
C VAL A 105 7.49 -6.37 14.59
N VAL A 106 6.32 -5.78 14.41
CA VAL A 106 5.54 -5.12 15.47
C VAL A 106 4.32 -5.97 15.79
N ASP A 107 4.18 -6.35 17.04
CA ASP A 107 2.99 -7.02 17.56
C ASP A 107 1.89 -5.97 17.80
N LEU A 108 0.82 -6.04 17.06
CA LEU A 108 -0.29 -5.08 17.12
C LEU A 108 -1.17 -5.25 18.36
N ALA A 109 -1.01 -6.35 19.11
CA ALA A 109 -1.76 -6.56 20.34
C ALA A 109 -1.18 -5.79 21.52
N ASN A 110 0.14 -5.56 21.55
CA ASN A 110 0.82 -4.98 22.72
C ASN A 110 1.86 -3.92 22.34
N GLY A 111 2.10 -3.67 21.05
CA GLY A 111 3.10 -2.75 20.55
C GLY A 111 4.56 -3.22 20.69
N HIS A 112 4.80 -4.45 21.14
CA HIS A 112 6.14 -5.00 21.19
C HIS A 112 6.74 -5.12 19.80
N ARG A 113 8.01 -4.71 19.69
CA ARG A 113 8.77 -4.78 18.47
C ARG A 113 9.98 -5.67 18.63
N LEU A 114 10.31 -6.41 17.61
CA LEU A 114 11.54 -7.18 17.48
C LEU A 114 12.09 -7.10 16.06
N THR A 115 13.36 -7.37 15.90
CA THR A 115 14.01 -7.51 14.59
C THR A 115 14.37 -8.98 14.37
N ILE A 116 14.03 -9.49 13.18
CA ILE A 116 14.50 -10.80 12.72
C ILE A 116 15.61 -10.55 11.73
N GLU A 117 16.82 -10.95 12.09
CA GLU A 117 18.01 -10.74 11.27
C GLU A 117 18.02 -11.68 10.05
N LEU A 118 18.49 -11.14 8.94
CA LEU A 118 18.72 -11.84 7.68
C LEU A 118 20.17 -11.68 7.26
N ASP A 119 20.63 -12.55 6.36
CA ASP A 119 21.98 -12.50 5.77
C ASP A 119 22.05 -11.60 4.51
N PHE A 120 20.94 -10.98 4.12
CA PHE A 120 20.80 -10.04 3.02
C PHE A 120 19.93 -8.84 3.43
N THR A 121 19.86 -7.81 2.59
CA THR A 121 19.04 -6.61 2.83
C THR A 121 17.72 -6.73 2.06
N PRO A 122 16.60 -7.04 2.74
CA PRO A 122 15.32 -7.13 2.08
C PRO A 122 14.75 -5.73 1.78
N HIS A 123 14.18 -5.57 0.58
CA HIS A 123 13.43 -4.37 0.19
C HIS A 123 12.04 -4.71 -0.35
N ARG A 124 11.68 -5.99 -0.38
CA ARG A 124 10.36 -6.46 -0.79
C ARG A 124 9.77 -7.41 0.25
N LEU A 125 8.48 -7.17 0.56
CA LEU A 125 7.69 -8.01 1.46
C LEU A 125 6.41 -8.47 0.74
N ILE A 126 6.09 -9.74 0.86
CA ILE A 126 4.80 -10.29 0.43
C ILE A 126 4.28 -11.20 1.54
N ALA A 127 3.03 -11.00 1.96
CA ALA A 127 2.37 -11.89 2.91
C ALA A 127 1.75 -13.10 2.19
N SER A 128 1.83 -14.27 2.82
CA SER A 128 1.06 -15.43 2.38
C SER A 128 -0.45 -15.17 2.50
N PRO A 129 -1.29 -15.79 1.69
CA PRO A 129 -2.74 -15.57 1.73
C PRO A 129 -3.40 -15.84 3.09
N ASP A 130 -2.86 -16.79 3.84
CA ASP A 130 -3.30 -17.13 5.20
C ASP A 130 -2.74 -16.17 6.28
N GLY A 131 -1.75 -15.34 5.92
CA GLY A 131 -1.14 -14.34 6.78
C GLY A 131 -0.13 -14.89 7.81
N TYR A 132 0.25 -16.17 7.75
CA TYR A 132 1.19 -16.75 8.73
C TYR A 132 2.65 -16.61 8.32
N VAL A 133 2.94 -16.44 7.04
CA VAL A 133 4.28 -16.32 6.49
C VAL A 133 4.43 -15.01 5.72
N VAL A 134 5.59 -14.37 5.86
CA VAL A 134 6.00 -13.25 5.00
C VAL A 134 7.26 -13.67 4.25
N ALA A 135 7.25 -13.53 2.93
CA ALA A 135 8.44 -13.60 2.12
C ALA A 135 9.12 -12.23 2.13
N ALA A 136 10.32 -12.16 2.66
CA ALA A 136 11.20 -11.00 2.63
C ALA A 136 12.27 -11.24 1.57
N ALA A 137 12.37 -10.36 0.56
CA ALA A 137 13.19 -10.60 -0.60
C ALA A 137 14.14 -9.44 -0.92
N ASP A 138 15.33 -9.80 -1.37
CA ASP A 138 16.26 -8.93 -2.09
C ASP A 138 16.28 -9.34 -3.57
N PHE A 139 15.72 -8.47 -4.41
CA PHE A 139 15.61 -8.75 -5.84
C PHE A 139 16.96 -8.73 -6.55
N SER A 140 17.88 -7.90 -6.07
CA SER A 140 19.20 -7.72 -6.71
C SER A 140 20.09 -8.94 -6.54
N VAL A 141 20.13 -9.52 -5.34
CA VAL A 141 20.94 -10.72 -5.05
C VAL A 141 20.15 -12.02 -5.21
N GLY A 142 18.84 -11.93 -5.44
CA GLY A 142 17.99 -13.09 -5.69
C GLY A 142 17.78 -13.97 -4.47
N SER A 143 17.69 -13.36 -3.29
CA SER A 143 17.49 -14.04 -2.02
C SER A 143 16.09 -13.80 -1.46
N VAL A 144 15.49 -14.84 -0.90
CA VAL A 144 14.19 -14.79 -0.24
C VAL A 144 14.26 -15.53 1.09
N ALA A 145 13.81 -14.90 2.16
CA ALA A 145 13.60 -15.53 3.47
C ALA A 145 12.10 -15.64 3.75
N PHE A 146 11.66 -16.81 4.17
CA PHE A 146 10.30 -17.06 4.60
C PHE A 146 10.22 -16.91 6.12
N VAL A 147 9.59 -15.84 6.58
CA VAL A 147 9.48 -15.48 7.99
C VAL A 147 8.15 -16.00 8.52
N GLU A 148 8.21 -16.95 9.45
CA GLU A 148 7.05 -17.46 10.19
C GLU A 148 6.65 -16.49 11.30
N LEU A 149 5.50 -15.85 11.18
CA LEU A 149 5.10 -14.77 12.08
C LEU A 149 4.65 -15.27 13.46
N MET A 150 4.08 -16.48 13.58
CA MET A 150 3.68 -17.02 14.89
C MET A 150 4.87 -17.21 15.82
N ARG A 151 6.01 -17.64 15.29
CA ARG A 151 7.21 -17.93 16.05
C ARG A 151 8.31 -16.87 15.94
N ASN A 152 8.08 -15.81 15.14
CA ASN A 152 9.03 -14.74 14.88
C ASN A 152 10.43 -15.26 14.48
N ARG A 153 10.48 -16.12 13.48
CA ARG A 153 11.71 -16.74 13.01
C ARG A 153 11.72 -16.94 11.52
N VAL A 154 12.90 -17.06 10.95
CA VAL A 154 13.05 -17.54 9.59
C VAL A 154 12.76 -19.06 9.56
N ALA A 155 11.75 -19.47 8.81
CA ALA A 155 11.39 -20.89 8.65
C ALA A 155 12.25 -21.56 7.60
N SER A 156 12.46 -20.90 6.46
CA SER A 156 13.25 -21.39 5.35
C SER A 156 13.83 -20.22 4.55
N ARG A 157 14.79 -20.50 3.68
CA ARG A 157 15.46 -19.51 2.83
C ARG A 157 15.71 -20.08 1.45
N MET A 158 15.81 -19.18 0.48
CA MET A 158 16.19 -19.50 -0.86
C MET A 158 17.12 -18.41 -1.42
N GLY A 159 18.06 -18.80 -2.27
CA GLY A 159 18.95 -17.88 -2.99
C GLY A 159 19.22 -18.36 -4.41
N GLY A 160 20.01 -17.57 -5.15
CA GLY A 160 20.48 -17.94 -6.50
C GLY A 160 19.55 -17.62 -7.66
N LEU A 161 18.46 -16.88 -7.42
CA LEU A 161 17.53 -16.41 -8.45
C LEU A 161 17.79 -14.95 -8.87
N SER A 162 19.03 -14.52 -8.86
CA SER A 162 19.41 -13.11 -9.13
C SER A 162 19.42 -12.76 -10.62
N PRO A 163 18.94 -11.55 -10.97
CA PRO A 163 18.01 -10.72 -10.21
C PRO A 163 16.58 -11.26 -10.30
N ILE A 164 15.82 -11.11 -9.22
CA ILE A 164 14.38 -11.36 -9.22
C ILE A 164 13.71 -10.17 -9.91
N ARG A 165 12.63 -10.41 -10.65
CA ARG A 165 11.83 -9.37 -11.31
C ARG A 165 10.47 -9.18 -10.66
N ASP A 166 9.84 -10.27 -10.28
CA ASP A 166 8.61 -10.27 -9.51
C ASP A 166 8.41 -11.61 -8.78
N LEU A 167 7.59 -11.60 -7.73
CA LEU A 167 7.25 -12.80 -6.99
C LEU A 167 5.83 -12.74 -6.42
N MET A 168 5.20 -13.91 -6.22
CA MET A 168 3.82 -14.04 -5.84
C MET A 168 3.58 -15.36 -5.09
N PHE A 169 2.88 -15.33 -3.96
CA PHE A 169 2.39 -16.57 -3.34
C PHE A 169 1.28 -17.22 -4.16
N GLY A 170 1.24 -18.54 -4.19
CA GLY A 170 0.07 -19.32 -4.57
C GLY A 170 -1.10 -19.11 -3.62
N GLY A 171 -2.29 -19.55 -4.02
CA GLY A 171 -3.52 -19.33 -3.26
C GLY A 171 -3.57 -19.95 -1.88
N ASP A 172 -2.86 -21.07 -1.68
CA ASP A 172 -2.73 -21.81 -0.41
C ASP A 172 -1.50 -21.39 0.42
N GLY A 173 -0.63 -20.51 -0.13
CA GLY A 173 0.60 -20.11 0.54
C GLY A 173 1.71 -21.17 0.57
N ALA A 174 1.47 -22.37 0.02
CA ALA A 174 2.45 -23.46 0.02
C ALA A 174 3.61 -23.21 -0.97
N PHE A 175 3.34 -22.46 -2.04
CA PHE A 175 4.29 -22.18 -3.10
C PHE A 175 4.48 -20.67 -3.29
N LEU A 176 5.72 -20.30 -3.60
CA LEU A 176 6.07 -18.96 -4.10
C LEU A 176 6.46 -19.10 -5.58
N TYR A 177 5.85 -18.29 -6.42
CA TYR A 177 6.16 -18.16 -7.84
C TYR A 177 7.09 -16.99 -8.05
N VAL A 178 8.20 -17.20 -8.75
CA VAL A 178 9.25 -16.19 -8.92
C VAL A 178 9.63 -16.06 -10.40
N VAL A 179 9.62 -14.84 -10.92
CA VAL A 179 10.26 -14.52 -12.20
C VAL A 179 11.62 -13.92 -11.92
N ALA A 180 12.64 -14.47 -12.53
CA ALA A 180 14.01 -14.00 -12.41
C ALA A 180 14.70 -13.90 -13.79
N GLU A 181 15.72 -13.05 -13.90
CA GLU A 181 16.37 -12.74 -15.18
C GLU A 181 17.00 -13.97 -15.86
N ARG A 182 17.55 -14.87 -15.05
CA ARG A 182 18.26 -16.06 -15.56
C ARG A 182 17.35 -17.25 -15.86
N LEU A 183 16.04 -17.07 -15.66
CA LEU A 183 15.06 -18.12 -15.91
C LEU A 183 14.28 -17.82 -17.20
N ASP A 184 14.12 -18.85 -18.02
CA ASP A 184 13.25 -18.81 -19.21
C ASP A 184 11.77 -19.00 -18.88
N GLY A 185 11.42 -18.91 -17.59
CA GLY A 185 10.10 -19.19 -17.07
C GLY A 185 9.88 -18.69 -15.65
N ILE A 186 9.04 -19.38 -14.94
CA ILE A 186 8.64 -19.07 -13.58
C ILE A 186 9.11 -20.18 -12.67
N ALA A 187 9.97 -19.87 -11.70
CA ALA A 187 10.35 -20.80 -10.66
C ALA A 187 9.20 -21.01 -9.67
N VAL A 188 8.91 -22.25 -9.34
CA VAL A 188 7.97 -22.65 -8.28
C VAL A 188 8.77 -23.12 -7.08
N ILE A 189 8.62 -22.43 -5.97
CA ILE A 189 9.38 -22.62 -4.74
C ILE A 189 8.47 -23.24 -3.68
N ASP A 190 8.85 -24.36 -3.10
CA ASP A 190 8.25 -24.89 -1.87
C ASP A 190 8.63 -23.98 -0.70
N VAL A 191 7.66 -23.30 -0.13
CA VAL A 191 7.85 -22.30 0.93
C VAL A 191 8.39 -22.94 2.21
N ALA A 192 7.90 -24.11 2.57
CA ALA A 192 8.31 -24.79 3.80
C ALA A 192 9.77 -25.26 3.75
N ARG A 193 10.25 -25.67 2.56
CA ARG A 193 11.60 -26.18 2.35
C ARG A 193 12.59 -25.15 1.83
N GLY A 194 12.11 -24.02 1.28
CA GLY A 194 12.93 -23.03 0.59
C GLY A 194 13.63 -23.60 -0.65
N LYS A 195 12.95 -24.48 -1.41
CA LYS A 195 13.56 -25.17 -2.55
C LYS A 195 12.76 -24.98 -3.82
N LEU A 196 13.49 -24.81 -4.93
CA LEU A 196 12.92 -24.92 -6.28
C LEU A 196 12.42 -26.34 -6.50
N ILE A 197 11.14 -26.48 -6.92
CA ILE A 197 10.52 -27.76 -7.23
C ILE A 197 10.14 -27.90 -8.70
N GLU A 198 9.89 -26.79 -9.40
CA GLU A 198 9.45 -26.79 -10.79
C GLU A 198 9.86 -25.47 -11.47
N GLU A 199 10.01 -25.49 -12.77
CA GLU A 199 10.15 -24.31 -13.62
C GLU A 199 9.13 -24.37 -14.76
N ILE A 200 8.19 -23.41 -14.76
CA ILE A 200 7.17 -23.31 -15.78
C ILE A 200 7.71 -22.49 -16.94
N ALA A 201 7.93 -23.11 -18.08
CA ALA A 201 8.43 -22.42 -19.27
C ALA A 201 7.43 -21.39 -19.80
N VAL A 202 7.86 -20.13 -19.91
CA VAL A 202 7.07 -19.03 -20.48
C VAL A 202 7.95 -18.27 -21.47
N SER A 203 7.74 -18.51 -22.75
CA SER A 203 8.61 -18.01 -23.83
C SER A 203 8.73 -16.47 -23.86
N SER A 204 7.70 -15.74 -23.47
CA SER A 204 7.71 -14.28 -23.41
C SER A 204 8.64 -13.70 -22.34
N LEU A 205 9.10 -14.51 -21.36
CA LEU A 205 10.00 -14.07 -20.31
C LEU A 205 11.49 -14.08 -20.71
N ARG A 206 11.86 -14.82 -21.77
CA ARG A 206 13.27 -15.02 -22.17
C ARG A 206 14.06 -13.74 -22.40
N SER A 207 13.44 -12.71 -22.95
CA SER A 207 14.06 -11.43 -23.27
C SER A 207 13.46 -10.24 -22.54
N ALA A 208 12.57 -10.50 -21.58
CA ALA A 208 11.89 -9.43 -20.87
C ALA A 208 12.79 -8.78 -19.80
N ASN A 209 12.88 -7.45 -19.79
CA ASN A 209 13.60 -6.70 -18.76
C ASN A 209 12.79 -6.56 -17.46
N ALA A 210 11.49 -6.69 -17.53
CA ALA A 210 10.58 -6.69 -16.39
C ALA A 210 9.39 -7.62 -16.65
N ALA A 211 8.79 -8.12 -15.60
CA ALA A 211 7.58 -8.92 -15.67
C ALA A 211 6.70 -8.64 -14.45
N GLY A 212 5.41 -8.86 -14.63
CA GLY A 212 4.43 -8.76 -13.54
C GLY A 212 3.74 -10.09 -13.32
N LEU A 213 3.67 -10.51 -12.07
CA LEU A 213 2.92 -11.67 -11.61
C LEU A 213 1.69 -11.21 -10.82
N THR A 214 0.56 -11.83 -11.09
CA THR A 214 -0.66 -11.69 -10.27
C THR A 214 -1.40 -13.03 -10.25
N ARG A 215 -2.31 -13.20 -9.33
CA ARG A 215 -3.16 -14.40 -9.25
C ARG A 215 -4.63 -14.04 -9.12
N SER A 216 -5.49 -14.95 -9.53
CA SER A 216 -6.93 -14.83 -9.29
C SER A 216 -7.25 -14.80 -7.79
N PRO A 217 -8.38 -14.21 -7.36
CA PRO A 217 -8.81 -14.24 -5.96
C PRO A 217 -8.96 -15.68 -5.42
N SER A 218 -9.35 -16.63 -6.27
CA SER A 218 -9.41 -18.05 -5.90
C SER A 218 -8.04 -18.71 -5.71
N GLY A 219 -6.95 -18.03 -6.10
CA GLY A 219 -5.60 -18.58 -6.06
C GLY A 219 -5.29 -19.65 -7.09
N ARG A 220 -6.26 -20.03 -7.96
CA ARG A 220 -6.08 -21.11 -8.93
C ARG A 220 -5.38 -20.68 -10.21
N MET A 221 -5.65 -19.48 -10.68
CA MET A 221 -5.05 -18.93 -11.91
C MET A 221 -3.93 -17.95 -11.57
N GLY A 222 -2.84 -18.04 -12.30
CA GLY A 222 -1.77 -17.05 -12.36
C GLY A 222 -1.79 -16.29 -13.68
N TYR A 223 -1.38 -15.03 -13.64
CA TYR A 223 -1.28 -14.15 -14.79
C TYR A 223 0.12 -13.57 -14.86
N VAL A 224 0.75 -13.71 -16.02
CA VAL A 224 2.13 -13.28 -16.24
C VAL A 224 2.16 -12.30 -17.40
N LYS A 225 2.69 -11.11 -17.15
CA LYS A 225 2.93 -10.09 -18.17
C LYS A 225 4.42 -9.81 -18.26
N ALA A 226 5.02 -10.15 -19.38
CA ALA A 226 6.40 -9.79 -19.70
C ALA A 226 6.45 -8.41 -20.37
N GLN A 227 7.36 -7.55 -19.96
CA GLN A 227 7.55 -6.25 -20.62
C GLN A 227 7.91 -6.42 -22.08
N GLY A 228 7.33 -5.61 -22.95
CA GLY A 228 7.49 -5.69 -24.41
C GLY A 228 6.69 -6.82 -25.07
N SER A 229 6.19 -7.80 -24.34
CA SER A 229 5.26 -8.79 -24.87
C SER A 229 3.88 -8.16 -25.10
N ARG A 230 3.22 -8.54 -26.17
CA ARG A 230 1.82 -8.13 -26.43
C ARG A 230 0.79 -9.11 -25.82
N THR A 231 1.23 -10.05 -25.00
CA THR A 231 0.36 -11.08 -24.42
C THR A 231 0.49 -11.15 -22.90
N ILE A 232 -0.60 -11.55 -22.24
CA ILE A 232 -0.61 -12.08 -20.88
C ILE A 232 -0.68 -13.59 -20.99
N THR A 233 0.24 -14.28 -20.32
CA THR A 233 0.22 -15.73 -20.19
C THR A 233 -0.58 -16.14 -18.97
N LEU A 234 -1.55 -17.02 -19.15
CA LEU A 234 -2.37 -17.61 -18.10
C LEU A 234 -1.82 -18.96 -17.67
N LEU A 235 -1.74 -19.16 -16.36
CA LEU A 235 -1.24 -20.38 -15.74
C LEU A 235 -2.32 -21.00 -14.86
N ASP A 236 -2.43 -22.30 -14.87
CA ASP A 236 -3.12 -23.08 -13.82
C ASP A 236 -2.09 -23.38 -12.72
N LEU A 237 -2.24 -22.73 -11.57
CA LEU A 237 -1.32 -22.86 -10.45
C LEU A 237 -1.48 -24.18 -9.69
N SER A 238 -2.54 -24.95 -9.94
CA SER A 238 -2.77 -26.26 -9.31
C SER A 238 -1.94 -27.38 -9.93
N ASN A 239 -1.52 -27.24 -11.18
CA ASN A 239 -0.76 -28.24 -11.93
C ASN A 239 0.47 -27.68 -12.64
N PHE A 240 0.81 -26.38 -12.39
CA PHE A 240 1.97 -25.68 -12.92
C PHE A 240 2.01 -25.64 -14.46
N ARG A 241 0.84 -25.53 -15.11
CA ARG A 241 0.76 -25.54 -16.58
C ARG A 241 0.31 -24.20 -17.14
N ARG A 242 0.87 -23.89 -18.30
CA ARG A 242 0.37 -22.81 -19.15
C ARG A 242 -0.98 -23.21 -19.74
N VAL A 243 -1.96 -22.32 -19.63
CA VAL A 243 -3.34 -22.56 -20.13
C VAL A 243 -3.56 -21.85 -21.45
N ARG A 244 -3.23 -20.54 -21.53
CA ARG A 244 -3.55 -19.71 -22.68
C ARG A 244 -2.73 -18.43 -22.68
N GLU A 245 -2.69 -17.75 -23.82
CA GLU A 245 -2.25 -16.36 -23.95
C GLU A 245 -3.40 -15.47 -24.40
N ILE A 246 -3.45 -14.23 -23.88
CA ILE A 246 -4.43 -13.21 -24.21
C ILE A 246 -3.68 -12.00 -24.74
N GLU A 247 -4.08 -11.50 -25.91
CA GLU A 247 -3.46 -10.34 -26.52
C GLU A 247 -3.83 -9.05 -25.78
N VAL A 248 -2.83 -8.19 -25.53
CA VAL A 248 -2.94 -6.89 -24.84
C VAL A 248 -1.90 -5.92 -25.42
N GLY A 249 -1.85 -4.68 -24.91
CA GLY A 249 -0.84 -3.70 -25.32
C GLY A 249 0.60 -4.08 -24.89
N PRO A 250 1.61 -3.52 -25.57
CA PRO A 250 3.02 -3.90 -25.38
C PRO A 250 3.60 -3.47 -24.04
N ASP A 251 3.17 -2.32 -23.53
CA ASP A 251 3.64 -1.75 -22.24
C ASP A 251 2.57 -1.85 -21.15
N ALA A 252 1.79 -2.91 -21.20
CA ALA A 252 0.86 -3.23 -20.12
C ALA A 252 1.62 -3.55 -18.84
N LEU A 253 1.16 -2.99 -17.71
CA LEU A 253 1.81 -3.13 -16.41
C LEU A 253 1.75 -4.57 -15.89
N LYS A 254 0.57 -4.95 -15.43
CA LYS A 254 0.20 -6.28 -14.94
C LYS A 254 -1.24 -6.55 -15.35
N ALA A 255 -1.67 -7.80 -15.23
CA ALA A 255 -3.08 -8.14 -15.27
C ALA A 255 -3.63 -8.08 -13.85
N PHE A 256 -4.47 -7.12 -13.54
CA PHE A 256 -5.05 -6.97 -12.22
C PHE A 256 -6.43 -7.65 -12.18
N PRO A 257 -6.58 -8.77 -11.47
CA PRO A 257 -7.90 -9.38 -11.28
C PRO A 257 -8.76 -8.50 -10.39
N THR A 258 -10.04 -8.44 -10.67
CA THR A 258 -11.02 -7.81 -9.79
C THR A 258 -11.28 -8.66 -8.55
N GLY A 259 -11.84 -8.08 -7.48
CA GLY A 259 -11.94 -8.73 -6.16
C GLY A 259 -12.71 -10.05 -6.16
N PHE A 260 -13.76 -10.17 -6.97
CA PHE A 260 -14.48 -11.45 -7.19
C PHE A 260 -13.94 -12.23 -8.39
N GLY A 261 -13.01 -11.65 -9.16
CA GLY A 261 -12.37 -12.31 -10.28
C GLY A 261 -13.23 -12.36 -11.54
N GLY A 262 -14.23 -11.51 -11.68
CA GLY A 262 -15.06 -11.41 -12.89
C GLY A 262 -14.27 -10.94 -14.10
N TYR A 263 -13.31 -10.06 -13.89
CA TYR A 263 -12.50 -9.44 -14.92
C TYR A 263 -11.01 -9.42 -14.58
N LEU A 264 -10.19 -9.27 -15.63
CA LEU A 264 -8.81 -8.77 -15.53
C LEU A 264 -8.79 -7.37 -16.14
N VAL A 265 -8.16 -6.45 -15.44
CA VAL A 265 -7.99 -5.08 -15.90
C VAL A 265 -6.50 -4.85 -16.15
N VAL A 266 -6.18 -4.40 -17.37
CA VAL A 266 -4.80 -4.33 -17.86
C VAL A 266 -4.50 -2.94 -18.40
N PRO A 267 -3.93 -2.05 -17.57
CA PRO A 267 -3.50 -0.72 -18.03
C PRO A 267 -2.24 -0.82 -18.90
N ASP A 268 -2.22 -0.04 -19.99
CA ASP A 268 -1.04 0.14 -20.86
C ASP A 268 -0.71 1.62 -20.97
N ASN A 269 0.48 1.99 -20.52
CA ASN A 269 0.95 3.38 -20.47
C ASN A 269 1.38 3.90 -21.84
N SER A 270 1.89 3.06 -22.74
CA SER A 270 2.37 3.48 -24.05
C SER A 270 1.21 3.78 -25.00
N GLU A 271 0.20 2.93 -24.99
CA GLU A 271 -1.00 3.10 -25.81
C GLU A 271 -2.08 3.94 -25.09
N GLN A 272 -1.86 4.26 -23.79
CA GLN A 272 -2.83 4.94 -22.93
C GLN A 272 -4.22 4.29 -22.97
N THR A 273 -4.24 2.97 -22.86
CA THR A 273 -5.44 2.15 -22.87
C THR A 273 -5.60 1.35 -21.58
N VAL A 274 -6.82 0.92 -21.32
CA VAL A 274 -7.15 -0.06 -20.29
C VAL A 274 -7.94 -1.18 -20.95
N THR A 275 -7.32 -2.35 -21.04
CA THR A 275 -7.96 -3.54 -21.58
C THR A 275 -8.71 -4.27 -20.49
N ILE A 276 -9.99 -4.55 -20.70
CA ILE A 276 -10.83 -5.35 -19.81
C ILE A 276 -10.98 -6.74 -20.42
N VAL A 277 -10.55 -7.77 -19.69
CA VAL A 277 -10.68 -9.16 -20.10
C VAL A 277 -11.75 -9.83 -19.25
N ALA A 278 -12.75 -10.42 -19.86
CA ALA A 278 -13.75 -11.24 -19.16
C ALA A 278 -13.12 -12.56 -18.74
N ASN A 279 -13.06 -12.83 -17.44
CA ASN A 279 -12.33 -13.98 -16.92
C ASN A 279 -13.05 -15.33 -17.20
N ALA A 280 -14.37 -15.32 -17.34
CA ALA A 280 -15.15 -16.53 -17.66
C ALA A 280 -14.88 -17.05 -19.08
N SER A 281 -14.72 -16.17 -20.08
CA SER A 281 -14.43 -16.53 -21.48
C SER A 281 -12.94 -16.44 -21.84
N LEU A 282 -12.14 -15.77 -21.00
CA LEU A 282 -10.74 -15.43 -21.26
C LEU A 282 -10.57 -14.66 -22.59
N THR A 283 -11.48 -13.73 -22.86
CA THR A 283 -11.47 -12.88 -24.06
C THR A 283 -11.51 -11.41 -23.68
N VAL A 284 -10.95 -10.55 -24.54
CA VAL A 284 -11.07 -9.11 -24.38
C VAL A 284 -12.54 -8.71 -24.51
N ALA A 285 -13.09 -8.14 -23.46
CA ALA A 285 -14.46 -7.64 -23.40
C ALA A 285 -14.54 -6.18 -23.89
N ALA A 286 -13.51 -5.37 -23.55
CA ALA A 286 -13.40 -3.98 -24.01
C ALA A 286 -11.94 -3.51 -23.97
N MET A 287 -11.62 -2.53 -24.83
CA MET A 287 -10.41 -1.72 -24.75
C MET A 287 -10.86 -0.26 -24.63
N LEU A 288 -10.55 0.35 -23.50
CA LEU A 288 -11.04 1.67 -23.13
C LEU A 288 -9.88 2.68 -23.08
N LYS A 289 -10.22 3.96 -23.25
CA LYS A 289 -9.22 5.04 -23.13
C LYS A 289 -8.67 5.10 -21.70
N GLY A 290 -7.38 5.03 -21.56
CA GLY A 290 -6.62 5.23 -20.31
C GLY A 290 -6.13 6.66 -20.13
N GLY A 291 -4.96 6.82 -19.56
CA GLY A 291 -4.25 8.08 -19.32
C GLY A 291 -2.76 7.84 -19.14
N ALA A 292 -2.02 8.91 -18.85
CA ALA A 292 -0.59 8.82 -18.60
C ALA A 292 -0.30 8.45 -17.13
N GLY A 293 0.80 7.74 -16.88
CA GLY A 293 1.28 7.45 -15.52
C GLY A 293 0.33 6.57 -14.69
N MET A 294 -0.31 5.61 -15.32
CA MET A 294 -1.09 4.58 -14.64
C MET A 294 -0.16 3.68 -13.82
N THR A 295 -0.53 3.34 -12.58
CA THR A 295 0.35 2.62 -11.66
C THR A 295 -0.18 1.26 -11.23
N THR A 296 -1.45 1.15 -10.94
CA THR A 296 -2.10 -0.05 -10.42
C THR A 296 -3.59 -0.05 -10.79
N VAL A 297 -4.30 -1.06 -10.35
CA VAL A 297 -5.77 -1.13 -10.45
C VAL A 297 -6.33 -1.51 -9.09
N HIS A 298 -7.36 -0.79 -8.67
CA HIS A 298 -8.22 -1.18 -7.55
C HIS A 298 -9.58 -1.58 -8.10
N SER A 299 -10.21 -2.58 -7.52
CA SER A 299 -11.60 -2.94 -7.81
C SER A 299 -12.47 -2.74 -6.58
N GLY A 300 -13.73 -2.44 -6.79
CA GLY A 300 -14.63 -2.22 -5.68
C GLY A 300 -16.10 -2.26 -6.07
N TRP A 301 -16.95 -2.02 -5.08
CA TRP A 301 -18.39 -1.99 -5.22
C TRP A 301 -18.93 -3.22 -5.95
N PHE A 302 -18.67 -4.41 -5.35
CA PHE A 302 -19.13 -5.70 -5.88
C PHE A 302 -18.62 -6.03 -7.30
N ASP A 303 -17.36 -5.71 -7.60
CA ASP A 303 -16.74 -5.88 -8.93
C ASP A 303 -17.39 -5.08 -10.08
N THR A 304 -18.21 -4.08 -9.77
CA THR A 304 -18.82 -3.23 -10.80
C THR A 304 -17.89 -2.09 -11.25
N LEU A 305 -16.78 -1.88 -10.52
CA LEU A 305 -15.84 -0.79 -10.78
C LEU A 305 -14.39 -1.29 -10.83
N ALA A 306 -13.65 -0.76 -11.81
CA ALA A 306 -12.20 -0.72 -11.79
C ALA A 306 -11.73 0.74 -11.70
N LEU A 307 -10.73 0.98 -10.85
CA LEU A 307 -10.19 2.29 -10.56
C LEU A 307 -8.69 2.25 -10.85
N VAL A 308 -8.24 3.12 -11.75
CA VAL A 308 -6.85 3.18 -12.19
C VAL A 308 -6.25 4.52 -11.79
N PRO A 309 -5.38 4.57 -10.78
CA PRO A 309 -4.68 5.79 -10.41
C PRO A 309 -3.72 6.24 -11.49
N SER A 310 -3.69 7.54 -11.77
CA SER A 310 -2.69 8.21 -12.59
C SER A 310 -1.86 9.15 -11.71
N ALA A 311 -0.62 8.77 -11.45
CA ALA A 311 0.30 9.58 -10.66
C ALA A 311 0.64 10.92 -11.38
N THR A 312 0.82 10.88 -12.69
CA THR A 312 1.15 12.03 -13.52
C THR A 312 0.01 13.05 -13.62
N GLU A 313 -1.22 12.57 -13.76
CA GLU A 313 -2.39 13.43 -13.96
C GLU A 313 -3.13 13.74 -12.64
N ARG A 314 -2.67 13.20 -11.50
CA ARG A 314 -3.26 13.38 -10.15
C ARG A 314 -4.76 13.13 -10.14
N LYS A 315 -5.15 11.99 -10.68
CA LYS A 315 -6.54 11.59 -10.75
C LYS A 315 -6.71 10.09 -10.60
N LEU A 316 -7.93 9.68 -10.31
CA LEU A 316 -8.37 8.30 -10.33
C LEU A 316 -9.32 8.12 -11.51
N MET A 317 -8.91 7.34 -12.50
CA MET A 317 -9.77 6.99 -13.64
C MET A 317 -10.73 5.89 -13.22
N VAL A 318 -12.01 6.05 -13.57
CA VAL A 318 -13.07 5.15 -13.15
C VAL A 318 -13.64 4.42 -14.36
N TYR A 319 -13.74 3.11 -14.27
CA TYR A 319 -14.31 2.23 -15.31
C TYR A 319 -15.50 1.48 -14.73
N ASP A 320 -16.64 1.60 -15.39
CA ASP A 320 -17.86 0.86 -15.09
C ASP A 320 -17.77 -0.51 -15.79
N LEU A 321 -17.65 -1.57 -15.04
CA LEU A 321 -17.45 -2.92 -15.55
C LEU A 321 -18.75 -3.58 -16.01
N ASP A 322 -19.90 -3.13 -15.53
CA ASP A 322 -21.21 -3.61 -16.01
C ASP A 322 -21.51 -3.06 -17.42
N ARG A 323 -21.11 -1.80 -17.68
CA ARG A 323 -21.33 -1.13 -18.97
C ARG A 323 -20.13 -1.23 -19.90
N LEU A 324 -19.00 -1.72 -19.42
CA LEU A 324 -17.71 -1.74 -20.13
C LEU A 324 -17.35 -0.36 -20.70
N SER A 325 -17.45 0.67 -19.88
CA SER A 325 -17.27 2.06 -20.30
C SER A 325 -16.50 2.88 -19.25
N ARG A 326 -15.83 3.94 -19.71
CA ARG A 326 -15.18 4.89 -18.81
C ARG A 326 -16.22 5.85 -18.22
N ALA A 327 -16.19 5.99 -16.91
CA ALA A 327 -16.95 6.99 -16.15
C ALA A 327 -16.12 8.28 -15.94
N PRO A 328 -16.70 9.36 -15.40
CA PRO A 328 -15.94 10.56 -15.06
C PRO A 328 -14.81 10.27 -14.07
N ASP A 329 -13.64 10.88 -14.31
CA ASP A 329 -12.46 10.76 -13.44
C ASP A 329 -12.71 11.49 -12.11
N ILE A 330 -12.03 11.02 -11.05
CA ILE A 330 -12.01 11.67 -9.74
C ILE A 330 -10.70 12.42 -9.62
N ALA A 331 -10.75 13.75 -9.54
CA ALA A 331 -9.57 14.59 -9.30
C ALA A 331 -9.04 14.37 -7.87
N LEU A 332 -7.71 14.30 -7.74
CA LEU A 332 -7.03 14.10 -6.46
C LEU A 332 -6.15 15.32 -6.12
N PRO A 333 -6.05 15.70 -4.85
CA PRO A 333 -5.25 16.85 -4.44
C PRO A 333 -3.73 16.58 -4.37
N GLY A 334 -3.31 15.36 -4.72
CA GLY A 334 -1.91 14.94 -4.76
C GLY A 334 -1.71 13.75 -5.68
N SER A 335 -0.44 13.33 -5.85
CA SER A 335 -0.06 12.19 -6.67
C SER A 335 -0.48 10.88 -5.99
N PRO A 336 -1.36 10.07 -6.59
CA PRO A 336 -1.80 8.83 -5.99
C PRO A 336 -0.69 7.77 -6.03
N GLY A 337 -0.45 7.17 -4.87
CA GLY A 337 0.36 5.98 -4.65
C GLY A 337 -0.50 4.76 -4.31
N PRO A 338 0.11 3.73 -3.69
CA PRO A 338 -0.60 2.51 -3.32
C PRO A 338 -1.71 2.74 -2.30
N GLY A 339 -2.80 1.99 -2.45
CA GLY A 339 -3.98 2.08 -1.61
C GLY A 339 -4.61 0.73 -1.31
N ALA A 340 -5.72 0.75 -0.57
CA ALA A 340 -6.49 -0.44 -0.25
C ALA A 340 -8.00 -0.13 -0.26
N VAL A 341 -8.76 -1.08 -0.79
CA VAL A 341 -10.22 -1.05 -0.80
C VAL A 341 -10.75 -1.79 0.42
N THR A 342 -11.74 -1.21 1.10
CA THR A 342 -12.40 -1.88 2.24
C THR A 342 -13.03 -3.21 1.83
N GLN A 343 -13.13 -4.16 2.76
CA GLN A 343 -13.64 -5.51 2.47
C GLN A 343 -15.06 -5.54 1.88
N ASP A 344 -15.87 -4.55 2.22
CA ASP A 344 -17.22 -4.36 1.65
C ASP A 344 -17.21 -3.68 0.27
N GLY A 345 -16.03 -3.36 -0.26
CA GLY A 345 -15.86 -2.69 -1.53
C GLY A 345 -16.37 -1.25 -1.59
N ALA A 346 -16.67 -0.63 -0.44
CA ALA A 346 -17.36 0.66 -0.38
C ALA A 346 -16.43 1.87 -0.43
N LYS A 347 -15.24 1.78 0.19
CA LYS A 347 -14.26 2.87 0.25
C LYS A 347 -12.91 2.42 -0.30
N LEU A 348 -12.19 3.35 -0.94
CA LEU A 348 -10.77 3.23 -1.26
C LEU A 348 -10.00 4.28 -0.46
N TYR A 349 -9.00 3.83 0.28
CA TYR A 349 -7.98 4.69 0.90
C TYR A 349 -6.75 4.69 0.00
N LEU A 350 -6.34 5.87 -0.44
CA LEU A 350 -5.27 6.04 -1.42
C LEU A 350 -4.21 6.98 -0.87
N ALA A 351 -2.97 6.52 -0.74
CA ALA A 351 -1.85 7.37 -0.35
C ALA A 351 -1.65 8.49 -1.37
N LEU A 352 -1.37 9.70 -0.92
CA LEU A 352 -0.98 10.82 -1.76
C LEU A 352 0.49 11.13 -1.48
N GLU A 353 1.38 10.63 -2.34
CA GLU A 353 2.82 10.51 -2.07
C GLU A 353 3.57 11.85 -1.98
N ASP A 354 3.07 12.88 -2.62
CA ASP A 354 3.67 14.22 -2.67
C ASP A 354 3.08 15.21 -1.65
N VAL A 355 2.09 14.76 -0.88
CA VAL A 355 1.47 15.52 0.20
C VAL A 355 1.24 14.61 1.41
N SER A 356 1.28 15.15 2.62
CA SER A 356 1.09 14.37 3.85
C SER A 356 -0.39 14.03 4.09
N LYS A 357 -1.02 13.34 3.13
CA LYS A 357 -2.46 13.02 3.16
C LYS A 357 -2.75 11.64 2.57
N VAL A 358 -3.89 11.11 2.97
CA VAL A 358 -4.56 9.95 2.36
C VAL A 358 -5.91 10.41 1.84
N ALA A 359 -6.23 10.08 0.60
CA ALA A 359 -7.55 10.33 0.03
C ALA A 359 -8.52 9.20 0.42
N VAL A 360 -9.73 9.56 0.82
CA VAL A 360 -10.84 8.64 1.10
C VAL A 360 -11.88 8.80 -0.01
N ILE A 361 -12.09 7.74 -0.77
CA ILE A 361 -12.96 7.73 -1.94
C ILE A 361 -14.19 6.84 -1.69
N ASP A 362 -15.38 7.39 -1.90
CA ASP A 362 -16.64 6.64 -1.92
C ASP A 362 -16.80 5.97 -3.28
N LEU A 363 -16.74 4.66 -3.31
CA LEU A 363 -16.80 3.90 -4.56
C LEU A 363 -18.22 3.80 -5.11
N GLN A 364 -19.24 3.76 -4.26
CA GLN A 364 -20.62 3.77 -4.70
C GLN A 364 -20.99 5.09 -5.40
N ARG A 365 -20.58 6.23 -4.79
CA ARG A 365 -20.87 7.56 -5.33
C ARG A 365 -19.81 8.04 -6.31
N ARG A 366 -18.71 7.31 -6.47
CA ARG A 366 -17.60 7.62 -7.39
C ARG A 366 -17.03 9.02 -7.16
N ARG A 367 -16.72 9.36 -5.91
CA ARG A 367 -16.23 10.69 -5.53
C ARG A 367 -15.24 10.66 -4.37
N LEU A 368 -14.37 11.65 -4.35
CA LEU A 368 -13.55 11.97 -3.18
C LEU A 368 -14.48 12.45 -2.06
N LEU A 369 -14.43 11.80 -0.88
CA LEU A 369 -15.14 12.24 0.31
C LEU A 369 -14.37 13.35 1.01
N HIS A 370 -13.15 13.06 1.41
CA HIS A 370 -12.23 13.97 2.10
C HIS A 370 -10.81 13.43 2.05
N THR A 371 -9.90 14.13 2.70
CA THR A 371 -8.53 13.66 2.91
C THR A 371 -8.21 13.62 4.40
N ILE A 372 -7.42 12.62 4.79
CA ILE A 372 -6.91 12.45 6.16
C ILE A 372 -5.48 12.97 6.18
N ALA A 373 -5.18 13.89 7.11
CA ALA A 373 -3.80 14.34 7.35
C ALA A 373 -3.02 13.26 8.09
N VAL A 374 -1.81 12.96 7.64
CA VAL A 374 -0.91 11.97 8.24
C VAL A 374 0.42 12.60 8.62
N ALA A 375 1.23 11.89 9.42
CA ALA A 375 2.44 12.44 10.03
C ALA A 375 3.49 12.94 9.02
N SER A 376 3.56 12.29 7.85
CA SER A 376 4.52 12.61 6.77
C SER A 376 3.98 12.06 5.45
N ASN A 377 4.70 12.29 4.34
CA ASN A 377 4.34 11.74 3.04
C ASN A 377 4.17 10.21 3.14
N PRO A 378 3.00 9.69 2.81
CA PRO A 378 2.71 8.27 2.98
C PRO A 378 3.40 7.43 1.90
N VAL A 379 3.83 6.22 2.29
CA VAL A 379 4.32 5.21 1.34
C VAL A 379 3.15 4.49 0.68
N ALA A 380 2.15 4.12 1.48
CA ALA A 380 0.97 3.38 1.06
C ALA A 380 -0.16 3.57 2.06
N ALA A 381 -1.40 3.24 1.67
CA ALA A 381 -2.46 2.93 2.62
C ALA A 381 -2.71 1.41 2.60
N ILE A 382 -2.55 0.75 3.75
CA ILE A 382 -2.48 -0.71 3.85
C ILE A 382 -3.58 -1.21 4.80
N MET A 383 -4.29 -2.25 4.39
CA MET A 383 -5.21 -3.00 5.23
C MET A 383 -4.77 -4.46 5.32
N ALA A 384 -5.03 -5.11 6.46
CA ALA A 384 -4.74 -6.53 6.65
C ALA A 384 -5.56 -7.43 5.71
N LYS A 385 -6.75 -6.96 5.34
CA LYS A 385 -7.60 -7.54 4.30
C LYS A 385 -8.15 -6.42 3.45
N SER A 386 -7.93 -6.50 2.16
CA SER A 386 -8.49 -5.59 1.15
C SER A 386 -9.47 -6.36 0.28
N PHE A 387 -10.44 -5.65 -0.31
CA PHE A 387 -11.35 -6.23 -1.29
C PHE A 387 -10.62 -6.61 -2.58
N ASP A 388 -9.71 -5.76 -2.99
CA ASP A 388 -8.86 -5.98 -4.15
C ASP A 388 -7.67 -6.88 -3.81
N VAL A 389 -7.23 -7.65 -4.80
CA VAL A 389 -6.04 -8.51 -4.69
C VAL A 389 -4.81 -7.63 -4.93
N CYS A 390 -4.32 -7.00 -3.85
CA CYS A 390 -3.06 -6.26 -3.89
C CYS A 390 -1.89 -7.24 -3.68
N HIS A 391 -0.94 -7.24 -4.60
CA HIS A 391 0.29 -8.05 -4.55
C HIS A 391 1.53 -7.16 -4.53
#